data_82eeff11f7409d1436025c8004f9f926
#
_entry.id   82eeff11f7409d1436025c8004f9f926
#
_cell.length_a   1.000
_cell.length_b   1.000
_cell.length_c   1.000
_cell.angle_alpha   90.00
_cell.angle_beta   90.00
_cell.angle_gamma   90.00
#
_symmetry.space_group_name_H-M   'P 1'
#
loop_
_entity.id
_entity.type
_entity.pdbx_description
1 polymer ?
#
loop_
_entity_poly.entity_id
_entity_poly.type
_entity_poly.pdbx_seq_one_letter_code
_entity_poly.pdbx_strand_id
1 'polypeptide(L)'
;AMALGCDGVGTAGVASICSFYATKMITSGGEGGMVVGDDDSLIDEIRSLREYDGHDPQVLRWNAKLTDVSAAIGRVQLRRLDEFVATRRGHAHRYHQLLQDTQLTLPPVSERANGYRFVVQLPDHCRLEDALIHMRDAGVICHRPIDRPLHRWLRIADAQFPASTLLWETSMSVPIYPSMTAQQQDIICAALRKLVGGGAS
;
A
#
# COMPACT_ATOMS: atom_id res chain seq x y z
N ALA A 1 1.39 5.64 7.03
CA ALA A 1 1.50 4.18 7.16
C ALA A 1 2.15 3.51 5.94
N MET A 2 1.89 3.96 4.72
CA MET A 2 2.63 3.46 3.54
C MET A 2 4.11 3.84 3.56
N ALA A 3 4.46 4.88 4.30
CA ALA A 3 5.80 5.42 4.40
C ALA A 3 6.64 4.81 5.54
N LEU A 4 6.04 4.04 6.45
CA LEU A 4 6.80 3.37 7.52
C LEU A 4 7.85 2.44 6.91
N GLY A 5 9.08 2.56 7.37
CA GLY A 5 10.23 1.82 6.85
C GLY A 5 10.86 2.42 5.58
N CYS A 6 10.48 3.63 5.18
CA CYS A 6 11.18 4.42 4.17
C CYS A 6 11.98 5.53 4.84
N ASP A 7 13.25 5.68 4.48
CA ASP A 7 14.12 6.68 5.07
C ASP A 7 13.64 8.11 4.78
N GLY A 8 13.59 8.94 5.83
CA GLY A 8 13.24 10.36 5.74
C GLY A 8 11.77 10.66 5.41
N VAL A 9 10.91 9.65 5.34
CA VAL A 9 9.48 9.87 5.12
C VAL A 9 8.77 10.11 6.45
N GLY A 10 7.92 11.13 6.48
CA GLY A 10 7.17 11.52 7.68
C GLY A 10 7.83 12.62 8.51
N THR A 11 8.96 13.19 8.06
CA THR A 11 9.70 14.24 8.78
C THR A 11 9.68 15.61 8.08
N ALA A 12 9.10 15.72 6.88
CA ALA A 12 9.18 16.93 6.06
C ALA A 12 8.00 17.89 6.24
N GLY A 13 6.94 17.52 6.95
CA GLY A 13 5.74 18.33 7.15
C GLY A 13 5.58 18.75 8.60
N VAL A 14 4.57 19.61 8.89
CA VAL A 14 4.19 20.02 10.27
C VAL A 14 3.76 18.82 11.10
N ALA A 15 3.17 17.80 10.48
CA ALA A 15 2.79 16.55 11.11
C ALA A 15 2.72 15.41 10.09
N SER A 16 2.80 14.19 10.58
CA SER A 16 2.66 12.95 9.78
C SER A 16 1.52 12.10 10.30
N ILE A 17 0.78 11.51 9.37
CA ILE A 17 -0.35 10.63 9.67
C ILE A 17 0.06 9.19 9.38
N CYS A 18 -0.01 8.33 10.40
CA CYS A 18 0.18 6.89 10.28
C CYS A 18 -1.17 6.18 10.36
N SER A 19 -1.44 5.29 9.41
CA SER A 19 -2.61 4.41 9.44
C SER A 19 -2.18 3.01 9.88
N PHE A 20 -2.94 2.42 10.80
CA PHE A 20 -2.74 1.05 11.27
C PHE A 20 -3.89 0.13 10.83
N TYR A 21 -4.57 0.49 9.75
CA TYR A 21 -5.58 -0.34 9.12
C TYR A 21 -5.02 -1.71 8.73
N ALA A 22 -5.87 -2.74 8.67
CA ALA A 22 -5.50 -4.14 8.47
C ALA A 22 -4.54 -4.41 7.30
N THR A 23 -4.62 -3.61 6.22
CA THR A 23 -3.81 -3.80 5.00
C THR A 23 -2.49 -3.02 5.00
N LYS A 24 -2.16 -2.31 6.08
CA LYS A 24 -0.94 -1.48 6.16
C LYS A 24 0.30 -2.32 6.50
N MET A 25 1.48 -1.68 6.47
CA MET A 25 2.76 -2.33 6.82
C MET A 25 2.73 -2.96 8.21
N ILE A 26 2.09 -2.27 9.16
CA ILE A 26 1.74 -2.76 10.49
C ILE A 26 0.27 -2.45 10.76
N THR A 27 -0.36 -3.25 11.59
CA THR A 27 -1.78 -3.10 11.94
C THR A 27 -1.98 -3.08 13.45
N SER A 28 -3.07 -2.44 13.89
CA SER A 28 -3.53 -2.45 15.28
C SER A 28 -4.75 -3.37 15.50
N GLY A 29 -4.84 -4.45 14.74
CA GLY A 29 -5.95 -5.41 14.87
C GLY A 29 -7.19 -5.03 14.07
N GLY A 30 -7.03 -4.26 12.99
CA GLY A 30 -8.12 -3.88 12.06
C GLY A 30 -8.13 -2.39 11.78
N GLU A 31 -8.40 -1.57 12.77
CA GLU A 31 -8.45 -0.11 12.68
C GLU A 31 -7.47 0.55 13.63
N GLY A 32 -6.97 1.73 13.23
CA GLY A 32 -6.10 2.55 14.06
C GLY A 32 -5.30 3.54 13.26
N GLY A 33 -4.76 4.51 13.98
CA GLY A 33 -3.89 5.53 13.39
C GLY A 33 -3.16 6.31 14.47
N MET A 34 -2.20 7.11 14.01
CA MET A 34 -1.43 8.00 14.87
C MET A 34 -1.05 9.25 14.09
N VAL A 35 -1.07 10.38 14.76
CA VAL A 35 -0.46 11.62 14.29
C VAL A 35 0.83 11.82 15.06
N VAL A 36 1.90 12.18 14.35
CA VAL A 36 3.23 12.48 14.90
C VAL A 36 3.66 13.85 14.39
N GLY A 37 4.19 14.70 15.25
CA GLY A 37 4.68 16.03 14.90
C GLY A 37 5.50 16.61 16.03
N ASP A 38 6.25 17.67 15.73
CA ASP A 38 7.13 18.39 16.68
C ASP A 38 6.44 19.65 17.26
N ASP A 39 5.24 20.00 16.81
CA ASP A 39 4.44 21.10 17.34
C ASP A 39 3.53 20.58 18.46
N ASP A 40 3.93 20.81 19.71
CA ASP A 40 3.17 20.40 20.89
C ASP A 40 1.75 20.99 20.91
N SER A 41 1.57 22.23 20.47
CA SER A 41 0.26 22.89 20.41
C SER A 41 -0.69 22.16 19.47
N LEU A 42 -0.22 21.81 18.26
CA LEU A 42 -0.99 21.04 17.30
C LEU A 42 -1.32 19.64 17.82
N ILE A 43 -0.36 18.97 18.46
CA ILE A 43 -0.57 17.63 19.00
C ILE A 43 -1.56 17.65 20.16
N ASP A 44 -1.53 18.66 21.02
CA ASP A 44 -2.46 18.81 22.14
C ASP A 44 -3.86 19.15 21.67
N GLU A 45 -4.01 19.97 20.61
CA GLU A 45 -5.29 20.21 19.97
C GLU A 45 -5.88 18.90 19.40
N ILE A 46 -5.10 18.10 18.68
CA ILE A 46 -5.52 16.79 18.15
C ILE A 46 -5.93 15.84 19.28
N ARG A 47 -5.16 15.79 20.38
CA ARG A 47 -5.53 15.00 21.56
C ARG A 47 -6.85 15.45 22.16
N SER A 48 -7.07 16.74 22.24
CA SER A 48 -8.32 17.33 22.72
C SER A 48 -9.50 16.98 21.80
N LEU A 49 -9.34 17.08 20.50
CA LEU A 49 -10.40 16.79 19.52
C LEU A 49 -10.82 15.32 19.44
N ARG A 50 -9.91 14.37 19.75
CA ARG A 50 -10.22 12.93 19.76
C ARG A 50 -10.92 12.45 21.03
N GLU A 51 -11.02 13.30 22.06
CA GLU A 51 -11.61 13.03 23.37
C GLU A 51 -12.84 13.89 23.58
N TYR A 52 -13.95 13.30 23.94
CA TYR A 52 -15.20 14.05 24.14
C TYR A 52 -15.62 14.18 25.61
N ASP A 53 -15.08 13.32 26.51
CA ASP A 53 -15.44 13.33 27.92
C ASP A 53 -14.79 14.51 28.66
N GLY A 54 -15.58 15.19 29.52
CA GLY A 54 -15.09 16.26 30.38
C GLY A 54 -14.72 17.57 29.69
N HIS A 55 -15.15 17.76 28.44
CA HIS A 55 -14.89 18.95 27.64
C HIS A 55 -16.15 19.78 27.36
N ASP A 56 -15.94 21.03 26.90
CA ASP A 56 -17.01 21.91 26.48
C ASP A 56 -17.88 21.26 25.37
N PRO A 57 -19.20 21.09 25.60
CA PRO A 57 -20.11 20.47 24.64
C PRO A 57 -20.35 21.32 23.37
N GLN A 58 -19.94 22.58 23.33
CA GLN A 58 -20.07 23.44 22.16
C GLN A 58 -18.95 23.21 21.13
N VAL A 59 -17.87 22.53 21.50
CA VAL A 59 -16.77 22.19 20.59
C VAL A 59 -17.01 20.80 20.00
N LEU A 60 -17.09 20.71 18.66
CA LEU A 60 -17.22 19.43 17.98
C LEU A 60 -16.00 18.55 18.24
N ARG A 61 -16.23 17.37 18.78
CA ARG A 61 -15.19 16.37 19.11
C ARG A 61 -15.58 15.00 18.61
N TRP A 62 -14.62 14.09 18.52
CA TRP A 62 -14.83 12.74 18.02
C TRP A 62 -14.39 11.70 19.03
N ASN A 63 -15.05 10.56 19.07
CA ASN A 63 -14.56 9.39 19.78
C ASN A 63 -13.54 8.66 18.87
N ALA A 64 -12.31 9.19 18.83
CA ALA A 64 -11.23 8.68 17.99
C ALA A 64 -10.05 8.11 18.81
N LYS A 65 -10.34 7.60 20.01
CA LYS A 65 -9.34 6.97 20.89
C LYS A 65 -9.00 5.57 20.38
N LEU A 66 -7.71 5.27 20.28
CA LEU A 66 -7.24 3.91 20.06
C LEU A 66 -7.40 3.12 21.36
N THR A 67 -7.98 1.92 21.31
CA THR A 67 -8.11 1.06 22.49
C THR A 67 -6.74 0.53 22.93
N ASP A 68 -6.59 0.21 24.23
CA ASP A 68 -5.35 -0.36 24.78
C ASP A 68 -5.00 -1.71 24.13
N VAL A 69 -6.01 -2.52 23.80
CA VAL A 69 -5.81 -3.79 23.09
C VAL A 69 -5.22 -3.54 21.70
N SER A 70 -5.81 -2.62 20.94
CA SER A 70 -5.31 -2.25 19.61
C SER A 70 -3.91 -1.62 19.69
N ALA A 71 -3.66 -0.78 20.68
CA ALA A 71 -2.35 -0.19 20.92
C ALA A 71 -1.29 -1.26 21.26
N ALA A 72 -1.64 -2.25 22.08
CA ALA A 72 -0.74 -3.35 22.42
C ALA A 72 -0.36 -4.19 21.19
N ILE A 73 -1.34 -4.51 20.32
CA ILE A 73 -1.10 -5.20 19.04
C ILE A 73 -0.18 -4.33 18.15
N GLY A 74 -0.50 -3.05 17.98
CA GLY A 74 0.31 -2.12 17.19
C GLY A 74 1.76 -2.01 17.66
N ARG A 75 1.99 -1.98 18.98
CA ARG A 75 3.35 -1.97 19.56
C ARG A 75 4.14 -3.25 19.25
N VAL A 76 3.50 -4.41 19.24
CA VAL A 76 4.17 -5.67 18.85
C VAL A 76 4.52 -5.63 17.37
N GLN A 77 3.60 -5.18 16.52
CA GLN A 77 3.82 -5.05 15.08
C GLN A 77 4.94 -4.03 14.78
N LEU A 78 4.98 -2.91 15.48
CA LEU A 78 6.01 -1.88 15.30
C LEU A 78 7.43 -2.42 15.61
N ARG A 79 7.59 -3.22 16.64
CA ARG A 79 8.89 -3.87 16.96
C ARG A 79 9.36 -4.83 15.87
N ARG A 80 8.45 -5.33 15.02
CA ARG A 80 8.76 -6.23 13.91
C ARG A 80 8.83 -5.53 12.55
N LEU A 81 8.72 -4.20 12.52
CA LEU A 81 8.64 -3.45 11.25
C LEU A 81 9.85 -3.71 10.35
N ASP A 82 11.06 -3.69 10.91
CA ASP A 82 12.30 -3.90 10.14
C ASP A 82 12.36 -5.30 9.53
N GLU A 83 11.93 -6.33 10.27
CA GLU A 83 11.77 -7.71 9.78
C GLU A 83 10.80 -7.77 8.61
N PHE A 84 9.65 -7.10 8.73
CA PHE A 84 8.63 -7.09 7.66
C PHE A 84 9.12 -6.35 6.42
N VAL A 85 9.85 -5.25 6.59
CA VAL A 85 10.43 -4.49 5.47
C VAL A 85 11.49 -5.32 4.76
N ALA A 86 12.42 -5.93 5.51
CA ALA A 86 13.47 -6.78 4.94
C ALA A 86 12.88 -7.96 4.14
N THR A 87 11.89 -8.63 4.72
CA THR A 87 11.22 -9.76 4.05
C THR A 87 10.50 -9.32 2.76
N ARG A 88 9.78 -8.20 2.78
CA ARG A 88 9.11 -7.65 1.58
C ARG A 88 10.11 -7.22 0.50
N ARG A 89 11.24 -6.63 0.89
CA ARG A 89 12.35 -6.33 -0.05
C ARG A 89 12.88 -7.61 -0.70
N GLY A 90 13.10 -8.67 0.07
CA GLY A 90 13.49 -9.97 -0.46
C GLY A 90 12.50 -10.53 -1.47
N HIS A 91 11.18 -10.43 -1.18
CA HIS A 91 10.14 -10.83 -2.13
C HIS A 91 10.15 -9.96 -3.40
N ALA A 92 10.35 -8.64 -3.28
CA ALA A 92 10.45 -7.75 -4.43
C ALA A 92 11.65 -8.10 -5.32
N HIS A 93 12.83 -8.35 -4.73
CA HIS A 93 14.00 -8.82 -5.47
C HIS A 93 13.72 -10.13 -6.21
N ARG A 94 13.08 -11.10 -5.55
CA ARG A 94 12.74 -12.37 -6.17
C ARG A 94 11.74 -12.20 -7.33
N TYR A 95 10.75 -11.33 -7.21
CA TYR A 95 9.86 -10.98 -8.32
C TYR A 95 10.64 -10.42 -9.51
N HIS A 96 11.59 -9.51 -9.28
CA HIS A 96 12.47 -9.01 -10.35
C HIS A 96 13.24 -10.13 -11.04
N GLN A 97 13.87 -11.04 -10.28
CA GLN A 97 14.61 -12.17 -10.84
C GLN A 97 13.73 -13.07 -11.72
N LEU A 98 12.49 -13.30 -11.27
CA LEU A 98 11.56 -14.21 -11.94
C LEU A 98 10.80 -13.57 -13.12
N LEU A 99 10.75 -12.24 -13.24
CA LEU A 99 9.92 -11.53 -14.22
C LEU A 99 10.70 -10.59 -15.14
N GLN A 100 12.01 -10.39 -14.95
CA GLN A 100 12.84 -9.41 -15.69
C GLN A 100 12.89 -9.64 -17.21
N ASP A 101 12.63 -10.87 -17.67
CA ASP A 101 12.60 -11.28 -19.07
C ASP A 101 11.20 -11.24 -19.68
N THR A 102 10.19 -10.73 -18.95
CA THR A 102 8.83 -10.57 -19.42
C THR A 102 8.58 -9.16 -20.00
N GLN A 103 7.45 -8.98 -20.67
CA GLN A 103 7.01 -7.66 -21.18
C GLN A 103 6.37 -6.76 -20.10
N LEU A 104 6.37 -7.20 -18.83
CA LEU A 104 5.90 -6.39 -17.73
C LEU A 104 6.90 -5.27 -17.40
N THR A 105 6.41 -4.04 -17.18
CA THR A 105 7.24 -3.03 -16.53
C THR A 105 7.19 -3.24 -15.03
N LEU A 106 8.34 -3.54 -14.45
CA LEU A 106 8.48 -3.83 -13.01
C LEU A 106 8.81 -2.54 -12.24
N PRO A 107 8.34 -2.40 -10.98
CA PRO A 107 8.72 -1.27 -10.15
C PRO A 107 10.22 -1.31 -9.84
N PRO A 108 10.90 -0.15 -9.70
CA PRO A 108 12.32 -0.15 -9.37
C PRO A 108 12.56 -0.80 -8.01
N VAL A 109 13.60 -1.62 -7.89
CA VAL A 109 14.08 -2.12 -6.60
C VAL A 109 14.89 -1.02 -5.93
N SER A 110 14.55 -0.70 -4.69
CA SER A 110 15.22 0.32 -3.90
C SER A 110 15.34 -0.11 -2.44
N GLU A 111 16.54 0.00 -1.89
CA GLU A 111 16.78 -0.22 -0.45
C GLU A 111 16.06 0.80 0.43
N ARG A 112 15.59 1.91 -0.14
CA ARG A 112 14.78 2.91 0.57
C ARG A 112 13.27 2.60 0.53
N ALA A 113 12.82 1.68 -0.34
CA ALA A 113 11.42 1.28 -0.41
C ALA A 113 11.09 0.27 0.69
N ASN A 114 9.87 0.33 1.22
CA ASN A 114 9.40 -0.61 2.24
C ASN A 114 8.70 -1.86 1.67
N GLY A 115 8.56 -1.96 0.34
CA GLY A 115 7.88 -3.09 -0.29
C GLY A 115 6.38 -3.20 0.04
N TYR A 116 5.72 -2.09 0.36
CA TYR A 116 4.29 -2.09 0.71
C TYR A 116 3.41 -2.72 -0.38
N ARG A 117 3.70 -2.41 -1.65
CA ARG A 117 3.06 -3.00 -2.82
C ARG A 117 4.11 -3.36 -3.86
N PHE A 118 3.86 -4.41 -4.63
CA PHE A 118 4.59 -4.69 -5.86
C PHE A 118 3.62 -4.45 -7.03
N VAL A 119 3.82 -3.35 -7.74
CA VAL A 119 2.92 -2.91 -8.81
C VAL A 119 3.62 -3.12 -10.14
N VAL A 120 3.06 -4.00 -10.96
CA VAL A 120 3.50 -4.21 -12.34
C VAL A 120 2.65 -3.37 -13.28
N GLN A 121 3.25 -2.86 -14.35
CA GLN A 121 2.51 -2.26 -15.45
C GLN A 121 2.41 -3.27 -16.59
N LEU A 122 1.20 -3.46 -17.08
CA LEU A 122 0.89 -4.38 -18.15
C LEU A 122 1.31 -3.80 -19.52
N PRO A 123 1.72 -4.62 -20.48
CA PRO A 123 1.95 -4.17 -21.84
C PRO A 123 0.64 -3.79 -22.54
N ASP A 124 0.72 -2.97 -23.60
CA ASP A 124 -0.43 -2.34 -24.27
C ASP A 124 -1.48 -3.33 -24.77
N HIS A 125 -1.08 -4.54 -25.11
CA HIS A 125 -2.00 -5.58 -25.59
C HIS A 125 -2.80 -6.26 -24.46
N CYS A 126 -2.49 -5.99 -23.19
CA CYS A 126 -3.14 -6.57 -22.03
C CYS A 126 -4.08 -5.55 -21.37
N ARG A 127 -5.39 -5.80 -21.40
CA ARG A 127 -6.35 -5.01 -20.64
C ARG A 127 -6.34 -5.42 -19.18
N LEU A 128 -6.34 -4.43 -18.28
CA LEU A 128 -6.25 -4.68 -16.84
C LEU A 128 -7.42 -5.54 -16.32
N GLU A 129 -8.64 -5.34 -16.81
CA GLU A 129 -9.81 -6.10 -16.39
C GLU A 129 -9.63 -7.60 -16.74
N ASP A 130 -9.17 -7.90 -17.95
CA ASP A 130 -8.93 -9.26 -18.41
C ASP A 130 -7.76 -9.91 -17.64
N ALA A 131 -6.72 -9.12 -17.36
CA ALA A 131 -5.59 -9.56 -16.53
C ALA A 131 -6.01 -9.92 -15.11
N LEU A 132 -6.87 -9.11 -14.48
CA LEU A 132 -7.40 -9.40 -13.13
C LEU A 132 -8.24 -10.69 -13.11
N ILE A 133 -9.02 -10.94 -14.15
CA ILE A 133 -9.79 -12.19 -14.32
C ILE A 133 -8.82 -13.37 -14.48
N HIS A 134 -7.85 -13.29 -15.39
CA HIS A 134 -6.85 -14.33 -15.61
C HIS A 134 -6.09 -14.71 -14.33
N MET A 135 -5.65 -13.71 -13.57
CA MET A 135 -4.94 -13.94 -12.32
C MET A 135 -5.84 -14.61 -11.26
N ARG A 136 -7.09 -14.16 -11.15
CA ARG A 136 -8.07 -14.78 -10.25
C ARG A 136 -8.35 -16.24 -10.61
N ASP A 137 -8.49 -16.54 -11.90
CA ASP A 137 -8.75 -17.91 -12.38
C ASP A 137 -7.53 -18.83 -12.16
N ALA A 138 -6.34 -18.24 -12.08
CA ALA A 138 -5.12 -18.91 -11.62
C ALA A 138 -4.98 -19.01 -10.08
N GLY A 139 -5.99 -18.59 -9.32
CA GLY A 139 -5.99 -18.60 -7.85
C GLY A 139 -5.20 -17.44 -7.21
N VAL A 140 -4.88 -16.40 -7.97
CA VAL A 140 -4.10 -15.25 -7.50
C VAL A 140 -4.98 -13.99 -7.46
N ILE A 141 -5.18 -13.44 -6.27
CA ILE A 141 -5.96 -12.21 -6.09
C ILE A 141 -5.06 -10.99 -6.29
N CYS A 142 -5.26 -10.32 -7.41
CA CYS A 142 -4.61 -9.05 -7.74
C CYS A 142 -5.63 -7.91 -7.68
N HIS A 143 -5.15 -6.68 -7.54
CA HIS A 143 -6.00 -5.51 -7.46
C HIS A 143 -5.42 -4.34 -8.26
N ARG A 144 -6.28 -3.40 -8.64
CA ARG A 144 -5.85 -2.06 -9.02
C ARG A 144 -5.11 -1.43 -7.83
N PRO A 145 -3.95 -0.76 -8.02
CA PRO A 145 -3.20 -0.18 -6.90
C PRO A 145 -3.98 0.87 -6.11
N ILE A 146 -4.85 1.63 -6.80
CA ILE A 146 -5.78 2.60 -6.22
C ILE A 146 -7.16 2.40 -6.87
N ASP A 147 -8.21 2.66 -6.12
CA ASP A 147 -9.59 2.55 -6.63
C ASP A 147 -9.84 3.54 -7.77
N ARG A 148 -9.57 4.82 -7.53
CA ARG A 148 -9.77 5.89 -8.51
C ARG A 148 -8.71 6.99 -8.37
N PRO A 149 -8.16 7.54 -9.46
CA PRO A 149 -7.26 8.68 -9.42
C PRO A 149 -7.94 9.93 -8.86
N LEU A 150 -7.19 10.79 -8.18
CA LEU A 150 -7.73 11.97 -7.52
C LEU A 150 -8.45 12.91 -8.50
N HIS A 151 -7.91 13.11 -9.70
CA HIS A 151 -8.55 13.98 -10.71
C HIS A 151 -9.96 13.48 -11.11
N ARG A 152 -10.19 12.16 -11.16
CA ARG A 152 -11.53 11.60 -11.42
C ARG A 152 -12.49 11.80 -10.25
N TRP A 153 -11.99 11.78 -9.01
CA TRP A 153 -12.77 12.15 -7.83
C TRP A 153 -13.18 13.62 -7.86
N LEU A 154 -12.28 14.49 -8.29
CA LEU A 154 -12.50 15.92 -8.45
C LEU A 154 -13.25 16.28 -9.76
N ARG A 155 -13.64 15.30 -10.57
CA ARG A 155 -14.32 15.46 -11.86
C ARG A 155 -13.52 16.29 -12.87
N ILE A 156 -12.20 16.20 -12.83
CA ILE A 156 -11.30 16.81 -13.80
C ILE A 156 -11.03 15.81 -14.92
N ALA A 157 -11.00 16.30 -16.17
CA ALA A 157 -10.87 15.45 -17.35
C ALA A 157 -9.52 14.71 -17.39
N ASP A 158 -9.52 13.46 -17.79
CA ASP A 158 -8.35 12.58 -17.92
C ASP A 158 -7.24 13.17 -18.79
N ALA A 159 -7.61 13.92 -19.84
CA ALA A 159 -6.66 14.59 -20.73
C ALA A 159 -5.71 15.57 -20.01
N GLN A 160 -6.07 16.08 -18.85
CA GLN A 160 -5.21 16.94 -18.04
C GLN A 160 -4.21 16.14 -17.19
N PHE A 161 -4.42 14.83 -17.03
CA PHE A 161 -3.59 13.93 -16.23
C PHE A 161 -3.28 12.62 -16.96
N PRO A 162 -2.70 12.68 -18.19
CA PRO A 162 -2.53 11.50 -19.04
C PRO A 162 -1.68 10.40 -18.39
N ALA A 163 -0.60 10.76 -17.70
CA ALA A 163 0.25 9.79 -17.02
C ALA A 163 -0.47 9.08 -15.86
N SER A 164 -1.25 9.81 -15.08
CA SER A 164 -2.04 9.22 -13.97
C SER A 164 -3.15 8.31 -14.50
N THR A 165 -3.78 8.69 -15.60
CA THR A 165 -4.81 7.90 -16.28
C THR A 165 -4.21 6.61 -16.83
N LEU A 166 -3.10 6.70 -17.59
CA LEU A 166 -2.41 5.53 -18.14
C LEU A 166 -2.01 4.54 -17.03
N LEU A 167 -1.35 5.03 -15.98
CA LEU A 167 -0.95 4.16 -14.86
C LEU A 167 -2.14 3.52 -14.17
N TRP A 168 -3.26 4.20 -14.04
CA TRP A 168 -4.47 3.63 -13.45
C TRP A 168 -5.09 2.54 -14.33
N GLU A 169 -5.01 2.68 -15.65
CA GLU A 169 -5.57 1.74 -16.62
C GLU A 169 -4.69 0.51 -16.83
N THR A 170 -3.38 0.63 -16.63
CA THR A 170 -2.41 -0.44 -16.96
C THR A 170 -1.74 -1.08 -15.77
N SER A 171 -1.91 -0.55 -14.54
CA SER A 171 -1.17 -1.05 -13.38
C SER A 171 -1.97 -2.06 -12.57
N MET A 172 -1.30 -3.15 -12.19
CA MET A 172 -1.83 -4.22 -11.34
C MET A 172 -0.92 -4.44 -10.12
N SER A 173 -1.49 -4.42 -8.93
CA SER A 173 -0.80 -4.78 -7.69
C SER A 173 -0.89 -6.28 -7.48
N VAL A 174 0.25 -6.96 -7.49
CA VAL A 174 0.33 -8.38 -7.17
C VAL A 174 0.57 -8.61 -5.68
N PRO A 175 0.25 -9.81 -5.15
CA PRO A 175 0.44 -10.10 -3.74
C PRO A 175 1.89 -9.93 -3.29
N ILE A 176 2.09 -9.23 -2.16
CA ILE A 176 3.36 -9.14 -1.45
C ILE A 176 3.09 -8.95 0.04
N TYR A 177 3.51 -9.90 0.88
CA TYR A 177 3.30 -9.85 2.34
C TYR A 177 4.37 -10.72 3.05
N PRO A 178 4.70 -10.43 4.33
CA PRO A 178 5.83 -11.08 4.99
C PRO A 178 5.74 -12.61 5.08
N SER A 179 4.53 -13.18 5.23
CA SER A 179 4.34 -14.64 5.35
C SER A 179 4.22 -15.36 4.01
N MET A 180 4.44 -14.67 2.89
CA MET A 180 4.38 -15.29 1.56
C MET A 180 5.53 -16.28 1.36
N THR A 181 5.20 -17.49 0.87
CA THR A 181 6.20 -18.54 0.59
C THR A 181 6.78 -18.39 -0.80
N ALA A 182 7.96 -19.00 -1.03
CA ALA A 182 8.56 -19.08 -2.36
C ALA A 182 7.64 -19.78 -3.37
N GLN A 183 6.95 -20.83 -2.97
CA GLN A 183 5.99 -21.54 -3.82
C GLN A 183 4.82 -20.65 -4.25
N GLN A 184 4.29 -19.84 -3.34
CA GLN A 184 3.24 -18.87 -3.69
C GLN A 184 3.75 -17.84 -4.69
N GLN A 185 4.99 -17.34 -4.53
CA GLN A 185 5.61 -16.47 -5.53
C GLN A 185 5.77 -17.14 -6.90
N ASP A 186 6.17 -18.41 -6.93
CA ASP A 186 6.31 -19.15 -8.18
C ASP A 186 4.97 -19.28 -8.91
N ILE A 187 3.88 -19.56 -8.20
CA ILE A 187 2.53 -19.61 -8.78
C ILE A 187 2.14 -18.24 -9.36
N ILE A 188 2.39 -17.15 -8.62
CA ILE A 188 2.08 -15.79 -9.08
C ILE A 188 2.88 -15.46 -10.35
N CYS A 189 4.18 -15.75 -10.35
CA CYS A 189 5.05 -15.48 -11.51
C CYS A 189 4.67 -16.33 -12.72
N ALA A 190 4.34 -17.60 -12.54
CA ALA A 190 3.88 -18.47 -13.62
C ALA A 190 2.58 -17.94 -14.27
N ALA A 191 1.61 -17.48 -13.46
CA ALA A 191 0.40 -16.88 -13.94
C ALA A 191 0.64 -15.57 -14.72
N LEU A 192 1.53 -14.70 -14.21
CA LEU A 192 1.93 -13.46 -14.88
C LEU A 192 2.62 -13.72 -16.23
N ARG A 193 3.58 -14.68 -16.27
CA ARG A 193 4.26 -15.07 -17.51
C ARG A 193 3.28 -15.58 -18.55
N LYS A 194 2.31 -16.40 -18.14
CA LYS A 194 1.26 -16.91 -19.04
C LYS A 194 0.36 -15.80 -19.56
N LEU A 195 0.03 -14.83 -18.72
CA LEU A 195 -0.77 -13.66 -19.09
C LEU A 195 -0.11 -12.86 -20.22
N VAL A 196 1.20 -12.54 -20.10
CA VAL A 196 1.88 -11.69 -21.08
C VAL A 196 2.54 -12.45 -22.22
N GLY A 197 2.69 -13.77 -22.11
CA GLY A 197 3.21 -14.64 -23.18
C GLY A 197 2.16 -15.12 -24.19
N GLY A 198 0.89 -14.96 -23.88
CA GLY A 198 -0.22 -15.41 -24.76
C GLY A 198 -0.56 -14.48 -25.95
N GLY A 199 0.19 -13.40 -26.14
CA GLY A 199 -0.02 -12.43 -27.21
C GLY A 199 0.74 -12.71 -28.53
N ALA A 200 1.38 -13.88 -28.65
CA ALA A 200 2.09 -14.28 -29.88
C ALA A 200 1.39 -15.48 -30.51
N SER A 201 0.22 -15.24 -31.15
CA SER A 201 -0.38 -16.18 -32.11
C SER A 201 -1.28 -15.41 -33.11
#